data_94d5c3fd16a2806dbb5ab50c8dcafe66
#
_entry.id   94d5c3fd16a2806dbb5ab50c8dcafe66
#
_cell.length_a   1.000
_cell.length_b   1.000
_cell.length_c   1.000
_cell.angle_alpha   90.00
_cell.angle_beta   90.00
_cell.angle_gamma   90.00
#
_symmetry.space_group_name_H-M   'P 1'
#
loop_
_entity.id
_entity.type
_entity.pdbx_description
1 polymer ?
#
loop_
_entity_poly.entity_id
_entity_poly.type
_entity_poly.pdbx_seq_one_letter_code
_entity_poly.pdbx_strand_id
1 'polypeptide(L)'
;MDKNKIKNKLKNDPAFTLEVQNPEVEALMTQYSSDKKAETLNKLIEKCTKSRFLVPANVGENNKPIPLFIKNGEGEAFMPLYTSKAQLSKDHPSPCIVNMPFLAVNNMVANKESKINGIAFNPFTHNLIFKKPLVEKIEAVEKARREGHPTSPTKGKTVQMTAEQYVIFERMQYEHIFLPAKMFEGGKEFMD
;
A
#
# COMPACT_ATOMS: atom_id res chain seq x y z
N MET A 1 13.19 -32.98 -16.28
CA MET A 1 13.30 -31.98 -15.24
C MET A 1 12.85 -32.62 -13.93
N ASP A 2 13.71 -32.62 -12.92
CA ASP A 2 13.50 -33.43 -11.70
C ASP A 2 12.40 -32.75 -10.81
N LYS A 3 11.30 -33.50 -10.61
CA LYS A 3 10.14 -33.01 -9.80
C LYS A 3 10.52 -32.62 -8.37
N ASN A 4 11.57 -33.25 -7.81
CA ASN A 4 12.07 -32.91 -6.48
C ASN A 4 12.83 -31.58 -6.43
N LYS A 5 13.57 -31.23 -7.50
CA LYS A 5 14.22 -29.91 -7.63
C LYS A 5 13.21 -28.76 -7.74
N ILE A 6 12.11 -29.00 -8.48
CA ILE A 6 11.02 -28.03 -8.59
C ILE A 6 10.32 -27.84 -7.24
N LYS A 7 10.02 -28.95 -6.53
CA LYS A 7 9.36 -28.92 -5.22
C LYS A 7 10.20 -28.23 -4.15
N ASN A 8 11.52 -28.40 -4.16
CA ASN A 8 12.43 -27.72 -3.24
C ASN A 8 12.63 -26.24 -3.60
N LYS A 9 12.63 -25.87 -4.88
CA LYS A 9 12.68 -24.47 -5.32
C LYS A 9 11.41 -23.72 -4.94
N LEU A 10 10.25 -24.35 -5.05
CA LEU A 10 8.95 -23.80 -4.66
C LEU A 10 8.81 -23.65 -3.13
N LYS A 11 9.38 -24.56 -2.34
CA LYS A 11 9.36 -24.45 -0.87
C LYS A 11 10.15 -23.26 -0.33
N ASN A 12 11.19 -22.84 -1.03
CA ASN A 12 12.08 -21.76 -0.60
C ASN A 12 11.77 -20.41 -1.27
N ASP A 13 10.78 -20.35 -2.15
CA ASP A 13 10.34 -19.10 -2.76
C ASP A 13 9.40 -18.37 -1.80
N PRO A 14 9.72 -17.13 -1.40
CA PRO A 14 8.86 -16.33 -0.51
C PRO A 14 7.42 -16.19 -1.00
N ALA A 15 7.18 -16.30 -2.30
CA ALA A 15 5.85 -16.21 -2.89
C ALA A 15 4.96 -17.42 -2.56
N PHE A 16 5.55 -18.58 -2.25
CA PHE A 16 4.83 -19.84 -1.97
C PHE A 16 4.81 -20.23 -0.50
N THR A 17 5.52 -19.48 0.37
CA THR A 17 5.44 -19.72 1.80
C THR A 17 4.21 -19.02 2.41
N LEU A 18 3.51 -19.71 3.30
CA LEU A 18 2.45 -19.15 4.13
C LEU A 18 2.98 -18.68 5.49
N GLU A 19 4.30 -18.71 5.70
CA GLU A 19 4.96 -18.21 6.92
C GLU A 19 5.13 -16.69 6.87
N VAL A 20 4.04 -16.00 6.60
CA VAL A 20 3.97 -14.53 6.67
C VAL A 20 3.72 -14.15 8.12
N GLN A 21 4.54 -13.25 8.64
CA GLN A 21 4.36 -12.62 9.95
C GLN A 21 4.77 -11.15 9.88
N ASN A 22 3.89 -10.29 10.31
CA ASN A 22 4.08 -8.84 10.29
C ASN A 22 3.77 -8.21 11.66
N PRO A 23 4.52 -8.56 12.73
CA PRO A 23 4.24 -8.06 14.07
C PRO A 23 4.38 -6.54 14.20
N GLU A 24 5.31 -5.93 13.46
CA GLU A 24 5.48 -4.48 13.45
C GLU A 24 4.31 -3.76 12.75
N VAL A 25 3.73 -4.37 11.70
CA VAL A 25 2.52 -3.85 11.06
C VAL A 25 1.35 -3.91 12.03
N GLU A 26 1.17 -5.03 12.74
CA GLU A 26 0.11 -5.19 13.74
C GLU A 26 0.26 -4.17 14.89
N ALA A 27 1.47 -3.95 15.38
CA ALA A 27 1.75 -2.94 16.40
C ALA A 27 1.39 -1.52 15.93
N LEU A 28 1.77 -1.17 14.70
CA LEU A 28 1.44 0.13 14.11
C LEU A 28 -0.07 0.28 13.83
N MET A 29 -0.76 -0.79 13.45
CA MET A 29 -2.22 -0.79 13.30
C MET A 29 -2.91 -0.53 14.63
N THR A 30 -2.47 -1.18 15.71
CA THR A 30 -2.98 -0.97 17.06
C THR A 30 -2.72 0.46 17.52
N GLN A 31 -1.51 0.97 17.32
CA GLN A 31 -1.15 2.34 17.65
C GLN A 31 -2.01 3.35 16.88
N TYR A 32 -2.15 3.17 15.57
CA TYR A 32 -2.96 4.07 14.73
C TYR A 32 -4.44 4.03 15.11
N SER A 33 -4.95 2.86 15.50
CA SER A 33 -6.34 2.75 15.99
C SER A 33 -6.58 3.60 17.22
N SER A 34 -5.57 3.80 18.06
CA SER A 34 -5.64 4.58 19.30
C SER A 34 -5.38 6.07 19.08
N ASP A 35 -4.34 6.43 18.30
CA ASP A 35 -3.86 7.81 18.21
C ASP A 35 -4.38 8.58 17.00
N LYS A 36 -4.77 7.89 15.92
CA LYS A 36 -5.23 8.44 14.63
C LYS A 36 -4.28 9.48 14.01
N LYS A 37 -3.00 9.46 14.38
CA LYS A 37 -2.02 10.44 13.92
C LYS A 37 -1.55 10.14 12.49
N ALA A 38 -1.39 11.19 11.69
CA ALA A 38 -0.86 11.09 10.33
C ALA A 38 0.56 10.49 10.31
N GLU A 39 1.39 10.80 11.32
CA GLU A 39 2.75 10.25 11.44
C GLU A 39 2.72 8.72 11.61
N THR A 40 1.84 8.21 12.47
CA THR A 40 1.66 6.77 12.69
C THR A 40 1.14 6.09 11.43
N LEU A 41 0.19 6.73 10.72
CA LEU A 41 -0.31 6.24 9.44
C LEU A 41 0.80 6.16 8.39
N ASN A 42 1.65 7.18 8.29
CA ASN A 42 2.75 7.19 7.33
C ASN A 42 3.77 6.08 7.62
N LYS A 43 4.12 5.85 8.89
CA LYS A 43 4.98 4.73 9.31
C LYS A 43 4.35 3.37 8.96
N LEU A 44 3.05 3.25 9.19
CA LEU A 44 2.29 2.04 8.85
C LEU A 44 2.31 1.78 7.34
N ILE A 45 2.02 2.80 6.52
CA ILE A 45 2.07 2.69 5.05
C ILE A 45 3.48 2.29 4.61
N GLU A 46 4.52 2.96 5.10
CA GLU A 46 5.90 2.62 4.77
C GLU A 46 6.24 1.17 5.12
N LYS A 47 5.79 0.68 6.26
CA LYS A 47 6.01 -0.71 6.65
C LYS A 47 5.22 -1.67 5.76
N CYS A 48 3.98 -1.36 5.43
CA CYS A 48 3.16 -2.15 4.52
C CYS A 48 3.80 -2.27 3.13
N THR A 49 4.36 -1.18 2.57
CA THR A 49 4.97 -1.21 1.22
C THR A 49 6.16 -2.19 1.12
N LYS A 50 6.80 -2.49 2.24
CA LYS A 50 7.93 -3.42 2.34
C LYS A 50 7.50 -4.83 2.77
N SER A 51 6.22 -5.05 3.03
CA SER A 51 5.70 -6.29 3.61
C SER A 51 4.92 -7.13 2.60
N ARG A 52 4.77 -8.41 2.94
CA ARG A 52 3.92 -9.36 2.23
C ARG A 52 2.76 -9.77 3.11
N PHE A 53 1.64 -10.09 2.50
CA PHE A 53 0.40 -10.44 3.20
C PHE A 53 -0.21 -11.70 2.63
N LEU A 54 -1.01 -12.36 3.46
CA LEU A 54 -1.83 -13.48 3.02
C LEU A 54 -3.15 -12.95 2.46
N VAL A 55 -3.48 -13.40 1.25
CA VAL A 55 -4.70 -13.05 0.52
C VAL A 55 -5.49 -14.30 0.23
N PRO A 56 -6.72 -14.42 0.70
CA PRO A 56 -7.61 -15.50 0.31
C PRO A 56 -7.96 -15.43 -1.16
N ALA A 57 -8.03 -16.58 -1.81
CA ALA A 57 -8.30 -16.68 -3.23
C ALA A 57 -9.12 -17.92 -3.57
N ASN A 58 -9.83 -17.87 -4.68
CA ASN A 58 -10.36 -19.04 -5.37
C ASN A 58 -9.36 -19.59 -6.39
N VAL A 59 -9.48 -20.83 -6.73
CA VAL A 59 -8.75 -21.43 -7.84
C VAL A 59 -9.56 -21.21 -9.11
N GLY A 60 -9.06 -20.32 -9.98
CA GLY A 60 -9.68 -20.07 -11.28
C GLY A 60 -9.22 -21.04 -12.36
N GLU A 61 -9.62 -20.76 -13.58
CA GLU A 61 -9.19 -21.52 -14.76
C GLU A 61 -7.65 -21.51 -14.87
N ASN A 62 -7.09 -22.60 -15.34
CA ASN A 62 -5.63 -22.81 -15.44
C ASN A 62 -4.88 -22.69 -14.10
N ASN A 63 -5.54 -23.01 -12.98
CA ASN A 63 -4.96 -22.95 -11.63
C ASN A 63 -4.46 -21.55 -11.22
N LYS A 64 -4.97 -20.49 -11.83
CA LYS A 64 -4.64 -19.11 -11.45
C LYS A 64 -5.46 -18.71 -10.23
N PRO A 65 -4.82 -18.19 -9.16
CA PRO A 65 -5.56 -17.72 -8.00
C PRO A 65 -6.31 -16.43 -8.35
N ILE A 66 -7.59 -16.41 -8.01
CA ILE A 66 -8.47 -15.22 -8.12
C ILE A 66 -8.73 -14.73 -6.71
N PRO A 67 -8.25 -13.55 -6.30
CA PRO A 67 -8.46 -13.01 -4.97
C PRO A 67 -9.94 -12.91 -4.62
N LEU A 68 -10.27 -13.23 -3.37
CA LEU A 68 -11.61 -13.06 -2.81
C LEU A 68 -11.76 -11.68 -2.22
N PHE A 69 -13.00 -11.19 -2.22
CA PHE A 69 -13.37 -9.90 -1.64
C PHE A 69 -14.35 -10.13 -0.50
N ILE A 70 -14.29 -9.27 0.50
CA ILE A 70 -15.29 -9.16 1.54
C ILE A 70 -16.18 -7.94 1.28
N LYS A 71 -17.42 -7.99 1.70
CA LYS A 71 -18.34 -6.84 1.62
C LYS A 71 -18.70 -6.36 3.02
N ASN A 72 -18.82 -5.04 3.18
CA ASN A 72 -19.41 -4.46 4.38
C ASN A 72 -20.96 -4.47 4.29
N GLY A 73 -21.62 -3.98 5.34
CA GLY A 73 -23.07 -3.89 5.39
C GLY A 73 -23.71 -2.97 4.34
N GLU A 74 -22.92 -2.07 3.75
CA GLU A 74 -23.31 -1.13 2.69
C GLU A 74 -23.09 -1.70 1.28
N GLY A 75 -22.57 -2.93 1.18
CA GLY A 75 -22.28 -3.60 -0.09
C GLY A 75 -20.94 -3.21 -0.74
N GLU A 76 -20.14 -2.35 -0.09
CA GLU A 76 -18.81 -2.00 -0.57
C GLU A 76 -17.88 -3.21 -0.49
N ALA A 77 -17.10 -3.44 -1.54
CA ALA A 77 -16.16 -4.56 -1.64
C ALA A 77 -14.75 -4.14 -1.23
N PHE A 78 -14.10 -4.94 -0.39
CA PHE A 78 -12.73 -4.72 0.07
C PHE A 78 -11.85 -5.94 -0.18
N MET A 79 -10.58 -5.71 -0.50
CA MET A 79 -9.56 -6.75 -0.59
C MET A 79 -9.07 -7.09 0.83
N PRO A 80 -9.31 -8.30 1.36
CA PRO A 80 -8.82 -8.67 2.69
C PRO A 80 -7.34 -9.01 2.63
N LEU A 81 -6.54 -8.43 3.54
CA LEU A 81 -5.14 -8.74 3.79
C LEU A 81 -4.95 -9.23 5.21
N TYR A 82 -4.21 -10.33 5.35
CA TYR A 82 -3.89 -10.88 6.67
C TYR A 82 -2.39 -10.79 6.93
N THR A 83 -2.03 -10.26 8.08
CA THR A 83 -0.65 -10.03 8.52
C THR A 83 0.06 -11.31 8.90
N SER A 84 -0.69 -12.35 9.27
CA SER A 84 -0.16 -13.66 9.63
C SER A 84 -1.24 -14.75 9.45
N LYS A 85 -0.81 -16.00 9.50
CA LYS A 85 -1.70 -17.14 9.48
C LYS A 85 -2.64 -17.18 10.70
N ALA A 86 -2.19 -16.65 11.84
CA ALA A 86 -3.00 -16.58 13.06
C ALA A 86 -4.20 -15.63 12.92
N GLN A 87 -4.13 -14.66 12.01
CA GLN A 87 -5.22 -13.73 11.74
C GLN A 87 -6.28 -14.29 10.80
N LEU A 88 -6.00 -15.39 10.09
CA LEU A 88 -6.99 -16.08 9.28
C LEU A 88 -7.99 -16.81 10.18
N SER A 89 -9.27 -16.63 9.93
CA SER A 89 -10.28 -17.43 10.60
C SER A 89 -10.12 -18.90 10.24
N LYS A 90 -10.34 -19.81 11.20
CA LYS A 90 -10.31 -21.25 10.95
C LYS A 90 -11.39 -21.68 9.96
N ASP A 91 -12.49 -20.94 9.91
CA ASP A 91 -13.63 -21.20 9.05
C ASP A 91 -13.61 -20.35 7.77
N HIS A 92 -12.42 -19.90 7.35
CA HIS A 92 -12.31 -19.06 6.16
C HIS A 92 -12.69 -19.88 4.90
N PRO A 93 -13.73 -19.45 4.14
CA PRO A 93 -14.28 -20.23 3.01
C PRO A 93 -13.39 -20.17 1.76
N SER A 94 -12.09 -20.03 1.92
CA SER A 94 -11.18 -19.88 0.81
C SER A 94 -10.48 -21.20 0.48
N PRO A 95 -10.57 -21.69 -0.76
CA PRO A 95 -9.89 -22.92 -1.20
C PRO A 95 -8.38 -22.76 -1.31
N CYS A 96 -7.88 -21.53 -1.40
CA CYS A 96 -6.43 -21.27 -1.38
C CYS A 96 -6.10 -19.91 -0.74
N ILE A 97 -4.85 -19.78 -0.33
CA ILE A 97 -4.28 -18.56 0.25
C ILE A 97 -3.01 -18.24 -0.52
N VAL A 98 -2.87 -17.01 -0.94
CA VAL A 98 -1.72 -16.53 -1.71
C VAL A 98 -0.92 -15.55 -0.88
N ASN A 99 0.40 -15.70 -0.88
CA ASN A 99 1.31 -14.75 -0.27
C ASN A 99 1.67 -13.67 -1.30
N MET A 100 1.19 -12.44 -1.10
CA MET A 100 1.36 -11.34 -2.05
C MET A 100 2.09 -10.13 -1.43
N PRO A 101 2.99 -9.46 -2.17
CA PRO A 101 3.50 -8.16 -1.76
C PRO A 101 2.36 -7.14 -1.65
N PHE A 102 2.40 -6.27 -0.65
CA PHE A 102 1.41 -5.21 -0.50
C PHE A 102 1.23 -4.38 -1.77
N LEU A 103 2.32 -3.97 -2.41
CA LEU A 103 2.27 -3.13 -3.60
C LEU A 103 1.54 -3.80 -4.78
N ALA A 104 1.62 -5.12 -4.91
CA ALA A 104 0.86 -5.84 -5.94
C ALA A 104 -0.65 -5.76 -5.67
N VAL A 105 -1.05 -5.92 -4.41
CA VAL A 105 -2.46 -5.79 -4.00
C VAL A 105 -2.93 -4.35 -4.13
N ASN A 106 -2.11 -3.39 -3.70
CA ASN A 106 -2.40 -1.96 -3.80
C ASN A 106 -2.67 -1.55 -5.27
N ASN A 107 -1.82 -1.98 -6.19
CA ASN A 107 -1.98 -1.72 -7.63
C ASN A 107 -3.28 -2.32 -8.18
N MET A 108 -3.65 -3.56 -7.77
CA MET A 108 -4.90 -4.19 -8.18
C MET A 108 -6.13 -3.38 -7.74
N VAL A 109 -6.11 -2.84 -6.51
CA VAL A 109 -7.20 -2.04 -5.96
C VAL A 109 -7.22 -0.63 -6.52
N ALA A 110 -6.05 -0.01 -6.72
CA ALA A 110 -5.91 1.34 -7.29
C ALA A 110 -6.30 1.42 -8.77
N ASN A 111 -6.35 0.28 -9.48
CA ASN A 111 -6.77 0.27 -10.88
C ASN A 111 -8.15 0.92 -11.04
N LYS A 112 -8.28 1.83 -12.02
CA LYS A 112 -9.53 2.57 -12.28
C LYS A 112 -10.71 1.67 -12.63
N GLU A 113 -10.45 0.54 -13.27
CA GLU A 113 -11.46 -0.45 -13.62
C GLU A 113 -11.88 -1.33 -12.43
N SER A 114 -11.12 -1.28 -11.34
CA SER A 114 -11.41 -2.05 -10.15
C SER A 114 -12.64 -1.50 -9.42
N LYS A 115 -13.62 -2.36 -9.21
CA LYS A 115 -14.83 -2.07 -8.41
C LYS A 115 -14.61 -2.25 -6.91
N ILE A 116 -13.34 -2.35 -6.47
CA ILE A 116 -12.97 -2.58 -5.08
C ILE A 116 -12.82 -1.21 -4.39
N ASN A 117 -13.45 -1.05 -3.24
CA ASN A 117 -13.53 0.21 -2.50
C ASN A 117 -12.32 0.45 -1.58
N GLY A 118 -11.43 -0.54 -1.41
CA GLY A 118 -10.24 -0.41 -0.60
C GLY A 118 -9.64 -1.74 -0.17
N ILE A 119 -8.76 -1.66 0.82
CA ILE A 119 -8.06 -2.81 1.44
C ILE A 119 -8.49 -2.89 2.91
N ALA A 120 -8.86 -4.08 3.38
CA ALA A 120 -9.17 -4.35 4.78
C ALA A 120 -8.09 -5.24 5.40
N PHE A 121 -7.36 -4.71 6.37
CA PHE A 121 -6.34 -5.46 7.11
C PHE A 121 -6.97 -6.18 8.31
N ASN A 122 -6.69 -7.47 8.43
CA ASN A 122 -7.18 -8.32 9.51
C ASN A 122 -8.65 -8.04 9.84
N PRO A 123 -9.59 -8.22 8.88
CA PRO A 123 -10.97 -7.71 8.97
C PRO A 123 -11.75 -8.25 10.17
N PHE A 124 -11.36 -9.39 10.72
CA PHE A 124 -12.04 -9.99 11.87
C PHE A 124 -11.38 -9.68 13.23
N THR A 125 -10.25 -8.95 13.23
CA THR A 125 -9.53 -8.59 14.45
C THR A 125 -9.24 -7.10 14.52
N HIS A 126 -8.24 -6.59 13.81
CA HIS A 126 -7.89 -5.17 13.80
C HIS A 126 -8.87 -4.31 12.99
N ASN A 127 -9.45 -4.87 11.94
CA ASN A 127 -10.43 -4.22 11.05
C ASN A 127 -9.98 -2.81 10.58
N LEU A 128 -8.74 -2.69 10.15
CA LEU A 128 -8.23 -1.43 9.63
C LEU A 128 -8.49 -1.35 8.12
N ILE A 129 -9.12 -0.27 7.67
CA ILE A 129 -9.51 -0.08 6.28
C ILE A 129 -8.71 1.06 5.64
N PHE A 130 -8.04 0.75 4.54
CA PHE A 130 -7.51 1.75 3.61
C PHE A 130 -8.52 1.92 2.47
N LYS A 131 -9.29 3.02 2.51
CA LYS A 131 -10.24 3.33 1.44
C LYS A 131 -9.54 3.64 0.13
N LYS A 132 -10.24 3.47 -0.99
CA LYS A 132 -9.69 3.60 -2.35
C LYS A 132 -8.89 4.89 -2.59
N PRO A 133 -9.32 6.08 -2.13
CA PRO A 133 -8.52 7.31 -2.31
C PRO A 133 -7.12 7.24 -1.66
N LEU A 134 -6.99 6.58 -0.50
CA LEU A 134 -5.68 6.38 0.13
C LEU A 134 -4.84 5.37 -0.66
N VAL A 135 -5.45 4.29 -1.13
CA VAL A 135 -4.79 3.27 -1.96
C VAL A 135 -4.25 3.88 -3.26
N GLU A 136 -5.03 4.71 -3.93
CA GLU A 136 -4.64 5.45 -5.15
C GLU A 136 -3.49 6.41 -4.87
N LYS A 137 -3.53 7.12 -3.74
CA LYS A 137 -2.43 8.01 -3.32
C LYS A 137 -1.14 7.23 -3.08
N ILE A 138 -1.20 6.08 -2.42
CA ILE A 138 -0.04 5.21 -2.20
C ILE A 138 0.53 4.77 -3.56
N GLU A 139 -0.31 4.35 -4.50
CA GLU A 139 0.14 3.92 -5.82
C GLU A 139 0.81 5.06 -6.60
N ALA A 140 0.25 6.27 -6.55
CA ALA A 140 0.84 7.45 -7.18
C ALA A 140 2.23 7.77 -6.62
N VAL A 141 2.39 7.74 -5.29
CA VAL A 141 3.68 7.97 -4.62
C VAL A 141 4.70 6.89 -5.00
N GLU A 142 4.31 5.62 -4.97
CA GLU A 142 5.21 4.52 -5.31
C GLU A 142 5.57 4.48 -6.81
N LYS A 143 4.65 4.90 -7.66
CA LYS A 143 4.92 5.09 -9.09
C LYS A 143 5.95 6.20 -9.31
N ALA A 144 5.75 7.37 -8.72
CA ALA A 144 6.67 8.50 -8.79
C ALA A 144 8.07 8.10 -8.27
N ARG A 145 8.13 7.32 -7.17
CA ARG A 145 9.40 6.79 -6.64
C ARG A 145 10.12 5.88 -7.63
N ARG A 146 9.38 4.99 -8.33
CA ARG A 146 9.95 4.10 -9.36
C ARG A 146 10.45 4.85 -10.58
N GLU A 147 9.78 5.94 -10.93
CA GLU A 147 10.14 6.81 -12.06
C GLU A 147 11.26 7.81 -11.71
N GLY A 148 11.80 7.76 -10.49
CA GLY A 148 12.88 8.63 -10.03
C GLY A 148 12.46 10.05 -9.68
N HIS A 149 11.15 10.31 -9.59
CA HIS A 149 10.65 11.59 -9.13
C HIS A 149 10.78 11.71 -7.60
N PRO A 150 11.24 12.84 -7.07
CA PRO A 150 11.33 13.06 -5.63
C PRO A 150 9.91 13.07 -5.03
N THR A 151 9.61 12.08 -4.19
CA THR A 151 8.27 11.90 -3.60
C THR A 151 8.07 12.60 -2.25
N SER A 152 9.12 13.22 -1.73
CA SER A 152 9.08 14.02 -0.49
C SER A 152 10.34 14.88 -0.40
N PRO A 153 10.27 16.09 0.11
CA PRO A 153 11.47 16.80 0.53
C PRO A 153 12.18 15.95 1.58
N THR A 154 13.35 15.47 1.25
CA THR A 154 14.21 14.74 2.20
C THR A 154 14.49 15.70 3.36
N LYS A 155 13.89 15.46 4.53
CA LYS A 155 14.29 16.18 5.75
C LYS A 155 15.80 16.10 5.87
N GLY A 156 16.47 17.23 5.68
CA GLY A 156 17.91 17.35 5.91
C GLY A 156 18.84 17.50 4.70
N LYS A 157 18.35 17.47 3.45
CA LYS A 157 19.16 17.90 2.31
C LYS A 157 18.66 19.26 1.82
N THR A 158 19.43 20.30 2.09
CA THR A 158 19.22 21.59 1.45
C THR A 158 19.61 21.44 -0.02
N VAL A 159 18.63 21.44 -0.90
CA VAL A 159 18.87 21.50 -2.33
C VAL A 159 18.87 22.97 -2.71
N GLN A 160 20.01 23.47 -3.13
CA GLN A 160 20.07 24.82 -3.71
C GLN A 160 19.43 24.74 -5.10
N MET A 161 18.33 25.43 -5.26
CA MET A 161 17.64 25.57 -6.55
C MET A 161 17.29 27.03 -6.79
N THR A 162 17.18 27.41 -8.04
CA THR A 162 16.68 28.74 -8.39
C THR A 162 15.19 28.84 -8.01
N ALA A 163 14.69 30.05 -7.91
CA ALA A 163 13.28 30.25 -7.61
C ALA A 163 12.35 29.64 -8.66
N GLU A 164 12.73 29.68 -9.94
CA GLU A 164 11.99 29.04 -11.02
C GLU A 164 11.96 27.51 -10.85
N GLN A 165 13.10 26.92 -10.53
CA GLN A 165 13.20 25.48 -10.24
C GLN A 165 12.37 25.10 -9.04
N TYR A 166 12.30 25.95 -8.01
CA TYR A 166 11.47 25.72 -6.84
C TYR A 166 9.98 25.76 -7.19
N VAL A 167 9.53 26.72 -7.96
CA VAL A 167 8.12 26.80 -8.41
C VAL A 167 7.74 25.58 -9.24
N ILE A 168 8.62 25.10 -10.11
CA ILE A 168 8.38 23.88 -10.88
C ILE A 168 8.31 22.68 -9.93
N PHE A 169 9.24 22.56 -8.98
CA PHE A 169 9.28 21.49 -7.99
C PHE A 169 8.00 21.47 -7.13
N GLU A 170 7.56 22.62 -6.64
CA GLU A 170 6.32 22.74 -5.86
C GLU A 170 5.08 22.40 -6.70
N ARG A 171 5.01 22.83 -7.96
CA ARG A 171 3.93 22.43 -8.87
C ARG A 171 3.90 20.92 -9.10
N MET A 172 5.04 20.29 -9.26
CA MET A 172 5.12 18.83 -9.41
C MET A 172 4.70 18.08 -8.14
N GLN A 173 4.93 18.68 -6.95
CA GLN A 173 4.54 18.10 -5.66
C GLN A 173 3.06 18.29 -5.35
N TYR A 174 2.48 19.41 -5.81
CA TYR A 174 1.14 19.89 -5.42
C TYR A 174 0.33 20.35 -6.64
N GLU A 175 0.20 19.48 -7.62
CA GLU A 175 -0.55 19.77 -8.86
C GLU A 175 -1.96 20.37 -8.64
N HIS A 176 -2.48 20.30 -7.42
CA HIS A 176 -3.81 20.80 -7.05
C HIS A 176 -3.79 21.82 -5.91
N ILE A 177 -2.61 22.25 -5.46
CA ILE A 177 -2.49 23.25 -4.41
C ILE A 177 -1.90 24.53 -5.00
N PHE A 178 -2.71 25.57 -5.02
CA PHE A 178 -2.26 26.89 -5.40
C PHE A 178 -1.40 27.45 -4.26
N LEU A 179 -0.08 27.50 -4.45
CA LEU A 179 0.81 28.17 -3.50
C LEU A 179 1.01 29.62 -3.93
N PRO A 180 0.63 30.61 -3.08
CA PRO A 180 0.90 32.01 -3.38
C PRO A 180 2.41 32.26 -3.41
N ALA A 181 2.84 32.97 -4.43
CA ALA A 181 4.25 33.28 -4.69
C ALA A 181 5.01 34.01 -3.55
N LYS A 182 4.27 34.54 -2.59
CA LYS A 182 4.79 35.21 -1.39
C LYS A 182 5.51 34.30 -0.39
N MET A 183 5.58 33.00 -0.64
CA MET A 183 6.24 32.05 0.26
C MET A 183 7.76 32.00 0.09
N PHE A 184 8.33 32.76 -0.82
CA PHE A 184 9.77 32.74 -1.05
C PHE A 184 10.47 33.83 -0.25
N GLU A 185 11.18 33.44 0.80
CA GLU A 185 12.07 34.34 1.52
C GLU A 185 13.25 34.73 0.60
N GLY A 186 13.56 35.97 0.58
CA GLY A 186 14.57 36.58 -0.30
C GLY A 186 14.01 37.78 -1.03
N GLY A 187 12.75 38.11 -0.79
CA GLY A 187 12.15 39.39 -1.16
C GLY A 187 11.90 39.61 -2.65
N LYS A 188 11.89 38.55 -3.44
CA LYS A 188 11.46 38.62 -4.84
C LYS A 188 10.12 37.93 -5.00
N GLU A 189 9.14 38.72 -5.31
CA GLU A 189 7.84 38.23 -5.77
C GLU A 189 8.04 37.63 -7.18
N PHE A 190 7.62 36.39 -7.34
CA PHE A 190 7.73 35.68 -8.60
C PHE A 190 6.46 35.71 -9.42
N MET A 191 5.42 36.28 -8.85
CA MET A 191 4.15 36.51 -9.54
C MET A 191 3.49 37.77 -9.02
N ASP A 192 2.99 38.50 -9.90
CA ASP A 192 1.93 39.49 -9.70
C ASP A 192 0.57 38.84 -9.92
#